data_9585ee0c90961b069262cb40335b801e
#
_entry.id   9585ee0c90961b069262cb40335b801e
#
_cell.length_a   1.000
_cell.length_b   1.000
_cell.length_c   1.000
_cell.angle_alpha   90.00
_cell.angle_beta   90.00
_cell.angle_gamma   90.00
#
_symmetry.space_group_name_H-M   'P 1'
#
loop_
_entity.id
_entity.type
_entity.pdbx_description
1 polymer ?
#
loop_
_entity_poly.entity_id
_entity_poly.type
_entity_poly.pdbx_seq_one_letter_code
_entity_poly.pdbx_strand_id
1 'polypeptide(L)'
;RGSGVTDITRATKLLKNYGFKVTYHVMPGLPGSTPKKDYEMYKQLFTDERFQPDQIKFYPTVVTKGSLLYRWWKQGRYKPYSKKALENLIIKCKAVTPTYVRIIRLIRDIPAESIIAGNMITNLRQVMQLRGAQCRCIRCREAREKKFAINDLKLTSLKYQASEGEEYFISFESRDGKILYGFCRLRLSGQKTALVRELHVYGELVSVGGSAKIQHI
;
A
#
# COMPACT_ATOMS: atom_id res chain seq x y z
N ARG A 1 -9.50 11.65 -17.14
CA ARG A 1 -8.94 12.82 -16.45
C ARG A 1 -7.67 13.38 -17.11
N GLY A 2 -7.39 13.05 -18.37
CA GLY A 2 -6.29 13.62 -19.14
C GLY A 2 -4.88 13.09 -18.82
N SER A 3 -4.67 12.28 -17.79
CA SER A 3 -3.38 11.67 -17.47
C SER A 3 -3.30 10.24 -17.95
N GLY A 4 -2.26 9.90 -18.70
CA GLY A 4 -1.97 8.55 -19.17
C GLY A 4 -0.92 7.82 -18.31
N VAL A 5 -0.59 6.60 -18.71
CA VAL A 5 0.45 5.78 -18.06
C VAL A 5 1.80 6.49 -18.10
N THR A 6 2.14 7.14 -19.21
CA THR A 6 3.39 7.91 -19.37
C THR A 6 3.52 9.03 -18.34
N ASP A 7 2.43 9.74 -18.03
CA ASP A 7 2.45 10.81 -17.03
C ASP A 7 2.69 10.24 -15.63
N ILE A 8 2.04 9.10 -15.31
CA ILE A 8 2.21 8.43 -14.03
C ILE A 8 3.66 7.96 -13.85
N THR A 9 4.23 7.31 -14.86
CA THR A 9 5.61 6.79 -14.78
C THR A 9 6.64 7.92 -14.69
N ARG A 10 6.47 9.00 -15.48
CA ARG A 10 7.32 10.20 -15.41
C ARG A 10 7.25 10.85 -14.02
N ALA A 11 6.04 11.04 -13.48
CA ALA A 11 5.85 11.62 -12.14
C ALA A 11 6.45 10.72 -11.04
N THR A 12 6.28 9.38 -11.15
CA THR A 12 6.85 8.43 -10.20
C THR A 12 8.38 8.50 -10.18
N LYS A 13 9.03 8.51 -11.36
CA LYS A 13 10.47 8.66 -11.49
C LYS A 13 10.94 9.97 -10.85
N LEU A 14 10.29 11.08 -11.17
CA LEU A 14 10.66 12.39 -10.65
C LEU A 14 10.57 12.43 -9.13
N LEU A 15 9.41 12.03 -8.57
CA LEU A 15 9.18 12.03 -7.13
C LEU A 15 10.18 11.14 -6.37
N LYS A 16 10.47 9.94 -6.89
CA LYS A 16 11.46 9.04 -6.27
C LYS A 16 12.87 9.64 -6.29
N ASN A 17 13.27 10.27 -7.39
CA ASN A 17 14.60 10.91 -7.51
C ASN A 17 14.78 12.10 -6.57
N TYR A 18 13.68 12.78 -6.22
CA TYR A 18 13.68 13.85 -5.22
C TYR A 18 13.43 13.37 -3.79
N GLY A 19 13.43 12.07 -3.54
CA GLY A 19 13.31 11.50 -2.19
C GLY A 19 11.89 11.35 -1.66
N PHE A 20 10.86 11.68 -2.43
CA PHE A 20 9.47 11.59 -1.97
C PHE A 20 8.97 10.15 -1.91
N LYS A 21 8.11 9.86 -0.93
CA LYS A 21 7.29 8.64 -0.89
C LYS A 21 6.18 8.73 -1.92
N VAL A 22 6.04 7.69 -2.75
CA VAL A 22 5.02 7.63 -3.78
C VAL A 22 3.85 6.77 -3.31
N THR A 23 2.66 7.37 -3.25
CA THR A 23 1.41 6.69 -2.89
C THR A 23 0.52 6.56 -4.11
N TYR A 24 0.12 5.32 -4.46
CA TYR A 24 -0.89 5.09 -5.48
C TYR A 24 -2.27 4.86 -4.85
N HIS A 25 -3.27 5.50 -5.44
CA HIS A 25 -4.67 5.29 -5.12
C HIS A 25 -5.26 4.27 -6.11
N VAL A 26 -5.52 3.07 -5.63
CA VAL A 26 -6.13 1.99 -6.42
C VAL A 26 -7.63 2.02 -6.23
N MET A 27 -8.37 2.14 -7.32
CA MET A 27 -9.82 2.25 -7.33
C MET A 27 -10.46 1.03 -8.01
N PRO A 28 -10.63 -0.11 -7.33
CA PRO A 28 -11.27 -1.27 -7.92
C PRO A 28 -12.75 -1.02 -8.19
N GLY A 29 -13.25 -1.60 -9.29
CA GLY A 29 -14.64 -1.52 -9.69
C GLY A 29 -14.99 -0.26 -10.49
N LEU A 30 -14.03 0.39 -11.14
CA LEU A 30 -14.33 1.46 -12.10
C LEU A 30 -15.15 0.93 -13.29
N PRO A 31 -15.96 1.76 -13.97
CA PRO A 31 -16.68 1.37 -15.17
C PRO A 31 -15.78 0.70 -16.20
N GLY A 32 -16.21 -0.42 -16.75
CA GLY A 32 -15.43 -1.21 -17.71
C GLY A 32 -14.38 -2.13 -17.10
N SER A 33 -14.16 -2.09 -15.78
CA SER A 33 -13.28 -3.02 -15.09
C SER A 33 -14.00 -4.29 -14.62
N THR A 34 -13.21 -5.30 -14.28
CA THR A 34 -13.64 -6.55 -13.65
C THR A 34 -12.68 -6.89 -12.51
N PRO A 35 -13.07 -7.74 -11.54
CA PRO A 35 -12.13 -8.16 -10.47
C PRO A 35 -10.83 -8.78 -11.00
N LYS A 36 -10.88 -9.47 -12.16
CA LYS A 36 -9.69 -10.02 -12.81
C LYS A 36 -8.78 -8.92 -13.34
N LYS A 37 -9.34 -7.94 -14.07
CA LYS A 37 -8.57 -6.80 -14.61
C LYS A 37 -7.95 -5.97 -13.51
N ASP A 38 -8.71 -5.69 -12.43
CA ASP A 38 -8.20 -4.93 -11.28
C ASP A 38 -7.07 -5.66 -10.55
N TYR A 39 -7.15 -7.00 -10.46
CA TYR A 39 -6.08 -7.81 -9.88
C TYR A 39 -4.81 -7.81 -10.74
N GLU A 40 -4.94 -7.98 -12.06
CA GLU A 40 -3.78 -7.95 -12.97
C GLU A 40 -3.13 -6.56 -12.99
N MET A 41 -3.91 -5.48 -13.03
CA MET A 41 -3.40 -4.12 -12.89
C MET A 41 -2.65 -3.95 -11.56
N TYR A 42 -3.20 -4.46 -10.46
CA TYR A 42 -2.55 -4.37 -9.15
C TYR A 42 -1.20 -5.11 -9.11
N LYS A 43 -1.12 -6.29 -9.71
CA LYS A 43 0.14 -7.05 -9.85
C LYS A 43 1.16 -6.25 -10.65
N GLN A 44 0.73 -5.65 -11.77
CA GLN A 44 1.60 -4.86 -12.62
C GLN A 44 2.30 -3.72 -11.87
N LEU A 45 1.67 -3.13 -10.85
CA LEU A 45 2.30 -2.09 -10.03
C LEU A 45 3.62 -2.54 -9.38
N PHE A 46 3.84 -3.85 -9.22
CA PHE A 46 5.01 -4.42 -8.55
C PHE A 46 5.87 -5.33 -9.44
N THR A 47 5.41 -5.65 -10.64
CA THR A 47 6.17 -6.44 -11.63
C THR A 47 6.80 -5.56 -12.71
N ASP A 48 6.25 -4.37 -12.93
CA ASP A 48 6.74 -3.38 -13.87
C ASP A 48 7.58 -2.33 -13.12
N GLU A 49 8.87 -2.28 -13.39
CA GLU A 49 9.82 -1.40 -12.72
C GLU A 49 9.50 0.09 -12.87
N ARG A 50 8.69 0.48 -13.85
CA ARG A 50 8.28 1.86 -14.06
C ARG A 50 7.38 2.39 -12.94
N PHE A 51 6.74 1.54 -12.15
CA PHE A 51 5.83 1.92 -11.08
C PHE A 51 6.45 1.76 -9.69
N GLN A 52 6.42 0.59 -9.09
CA GLN A 52 6.99 0.25 -7.78
C GLN A 52 6.65 1.28 -6.68
N PRO A 53 5.37 1.54 -6.37
CA PRO A 53 4.98 2.52 -5.36
C PRO A 53 5.42 2.10 -3.96
N ASP A 54 5.69 3.09 -3.09
CA ASP A 54 6.03 2.86 -1.69
C ASP A 54 4.79 2.56 -0.85
N GLN A 55 3.64 3.11 -1.26
CA GLN A 55 2.41 3.05 -0.49
C GLN A 55 1.20 2.85 -1.39
N ILE A 56 0.18 2.15 -0.86
CA ILE A 56 -1.09 1.91 -1.54
C ILE A 56 -2.26 2.35 -0.66
N LYS A 57 -3.22 2.99 -1.28
CA LYS A 57 -4.57 3.20 -0.73
C LYS A 57 -5.59 2.54 -1.65
N PHE A 58 -6.38 1.62 -1.11
CA PHE A 58 -7.54 1.10 -1.82
C PHE A 58 -8.74 2.01 -1.58
N TYR A 59 -9.35 2.46 -2.67
CA TYR A 59 -10.58 3.24 -2.66
C TYR A 59 -11.62 2.58 -3.56
N PRO A 60 -12.27 1.49 -3.08
CA PRO A 60 -13.31 0.81 -3.86
C PRO A 60 -14.34 1.81 -4.39
N THR A 61 -14.72 1.62 -5.64
CA THR A 61 -15.67 2.50 -6.32
C THR A 61 -17.05 2.32 -5.70
N VAL A 62 -17.67 3.44 -5.30
CA VAL A 62 -19.03 3.51 -4.78
C VAL A 62 -19.84 4.52 -5.57
N VAL A 63 -21.16 4.34 -5.59
CA VAL A 63 -22.10 5.26 -6.25
C VAL A 63 -22.58 6.27 -5.24
N THR A 64 -22.30 7.56 -5.49
CA THR A 64 -22.77 8.67 -4.66
C THR A 64 -23.78 9.51 -5.41
N LYS A 65 -24.79 10.05 -4.70
CA LYS A 65 -25.83 10.91 -5.27
C LYS A 65 -25.20 12.09 -6.04
N GLY A 66 -25.78 12.45 -7.19
CA GLY A 66 -25.33 13.58 -8.00
C GLY A 66 -24.13 13.28 -8.93
N SER A 67 -23.43 12.13 -8.76
CA SER A 67 -22.30 11.78 -9.63
C SER A 67 -22.77 11.30 -11.02
N LEU A 68 -21.86 11.36 -12.01
CA LEU A 68 -22.12 10.74 -13.32
C LEU A 68 -22.37 9.23 -13.17
N LEU A 69 -21.64 8.58 -12.26
CA LEU A 69 -21.77 7.16 -11.99
C LEU A 69 -23.16 6.80 -11.43
N TYR A 70 -23.79 7.70 -10.67
CA TYR A 70 -25.16 7.54 -10.19
C TYR A 70 -26.17 7.51 -11.34
N ARG A 71 -25.99 8.35 -12.36
CA ARG A 71 -26.82 8.32 -13.57
C ARG A 71 -26.67 6.99 -14.31
N TRP A 72 -25.45 6.51 -14.51
CA TRP A 72 -25.21 5.23 -15.18
C TRP A 72 -25.75 4.04 -14.39
N TRP A 73 -25.63 4.09 -13.06
CA TRP A 73 -26.19 3.06 -12.19
C TRP A 73 -27.72 3.01 -12.30
N LYS A 74 -28.42 4.17 -12.24
CA LYS A 74 -29.87 4.24 -12.45
C LYS A 74 -30.32 3.71 -13.81
N GLN A 75 -29.49 3.88 -14.83
CA GLN A 75 -29.76 3.40 -16.20
C GLN A 75 -29.37 1.91 -16.39
N GLY A 76 -28.91 1.21 -15.35
CA GLY A 76 -28.44 -0.17 -15.46
C GLY A 76 -27.10 -0.33 -16.20
N ARG A 77 -26.43 0.76 -16.59
CA ARG A 77 -25.15 0.78 -17.33
C ARG A 77 -23.92 0.54 -16.45
N TYR A 78 -24.07 0.59 -15.14
CA TYR A 78 -23.03 0.32 -14.16
C TYR A 78 -23.59 -0.45 -12.98
N LYS A 79 -22.81 -1.44 -12.51
CA LYS A 79 -23.09 -2.19 -11.29
C LYS A 79 -21.82 -2.27 -10.45
N PRO A 80 -21.81 -1.81 -9.18
CA PRO A 80 -20.67 -1.97 -8.30
C PRO A 80 -20.41 -3.44 -7.97
N TYR A 81 -19.16 -3.76 -7.60
CA TYR A 81 -18.84 -5.12 -7.16
C TYR A 81 -19.67 -5.51 -5.93
N SER A 82 -20.07 -6.78 -5.88
CA SER A 82 -20.65 -7.34 -4.66
C SER A 82 -19.60 -7.32 -3.53
N LYS A 83 -20.06 -7.30 -2.28
CA LYS A 83 -19.22 -7.40 -1.10
C LYS A 83 -18.22 -8.56 -1.20
N LYS A 84 -18.70 -9.76 -1.53
CA LYS A 84 -17.87 -10.98 -1.68
C LYS A 84 -16.80 -10.84 -2.78
N ALA A 85 -17.16 -10.27 -3.93
CA ALA A 85 -16.22 -10.08 -5.04
C ALA A 85 -15.11 -9.09 -4.65
N LEU A 86 -15.45 -7.97 -4.01
CA LEU A 86 -14.50 -6.98 -3.55
C LEU A 86 -13.57 -7.55 -2.47
N GLU A 87 -14.11 -8.25 -1.47
CA GLU A 87 -13.33 -8.88 -0.42
C GLU A 87 -12.33 -9.89 -0.98
N ASN A 88 -12.77 -10.78 -1.88
CA ASN A 88 -11.90 -11.75 -2.51
C ASN A 88 -10.79 -11.09 -3.35
N LEU A 89 -11.11 -10.01 -4.06
CA LEU A 89 -10.11 -9.22 -4.79
C LEU A 89 -9.05 -8.64 -3.85
N ILE A 90 -9.47 -7.99 -2.76
CA ILE A 90 -8.55 -7.38 -1.80
C ILE A 90 -7.68 -8.43 -1.10
N ILE A 91 -8.22 -9.60 -0.76
CA ILE A 91 -7.44 -10.73 -0.20
C ILE A 91 -6.32 -11.11 -1.17
N LYS A 92 -6.64 -11.33 -2.46
CA LYS A 92 -5.65 -11.65 -3.50
C LYS A 92 -4.60 -10.54 -3.64
N CYS A 93 -5.01 -9.27 -3.70
CA CYS A 93 -4.10 -8.13 -3.77
C CYS A 93 -3.15 -8.07 -2.56
N LYS A 94 -3.67 -8.28 -1.35
CA LYS A 94 -2.84 -8.31 -0.13
C LYS A 94 -1.79 -9.41 -0.14
N ALA A 95 -2.12 -10.58 -0.67
CA ALA A 95 -1.21 -11.72 -0.74
C ALA A 95 0.01 -11.46 -1.64
N VAL A 96 -0.16 -10.68 -2.72
CA VAL A 96 0.91 -10.35 -3.67
C VAL A 96 1.61 -9.02 -3.38
N THR A 97 1.21 -8.31 -2.34
CA THR A 97 1.83 -7.03 -1.96
C THR A 97 3.24 -7.24 -1.43
N PRO A 98 4.28 -6.63 -2.01
CA PRO A 98 5.65 -6.76 -1.55
C PRO A 98 5.88 -6.27 -0.13
N THR A 99 6.94 -6.77 0.51
CA THR A 99 7.28 -6.45 1.90
C THR A 99 7.67 -4.99 2.12
N TYR A 100 8.21 -4.32 1.09
CA TYR A 100 8.56 -2.90 1.13
C TYR A 100 7.37 -1.96 0.96
N VAL A 101 6.19 -2.46 0.62
CA VAL A 101 4.99 -1.63 0.39
C VAL A 101 4.19 -1.46 1.68
N ARG A 102 3.68 -0.25 1.93
CA ARG A 102 2.71 0.01 3.00
C ARG A 102 1.30 0.15 2.45
N ILE A 103 0.39 -0.74 2.80
CA ILE A 103 -1.05 -0.53 2.54
C ILE A 103 -1.60 0.39 3.63
N ILE A 104 -1.79 1.67 3.30
CA ILE A 104 -2.24 2.68 4.27
C ILE A 104 -3.73 2.49 4.59
N ARG A 105 -4.58 2.41 3.56
CA ARG A 105 -6.03 2.28 3.68
C ARG A 105 -6.58 1.20 2.76
N LEU A 106 -7.66 0.54 3.20
CA LEU A 106 -8.40 -0.43 2.40
C LEU A 106 -9.78 0.08 1.97
N ILE A 107 -10.16 1.26 2.44
CA ILE A 107 -11.45 1.88 2.16
C ILE A 107 -11.32 3.40 2.19
N ARG A 108 -12.20 4.09 1.48
CA ARG A 108 -12.34 5.54 1.53
C ARG A 108 -13.33 5.92 2.63
N ASP A 109 -12.99 6.98 3.38
CA ASP A 109 -13.90 7.56 4.37
C ASP A 109 -14.95 8.40 3.61
N ILE A 110 -16.05 7.77 3.24
CA ILE A 110 -17.24 8.42 2.69
C ILE A 110 -18.36 8.15 3.70
N PRO A 111 -19.09 9.19 4.14
CA PRO A 111 -20.25 9.00 5.00
C PRO A 111 -21.22 7.99 4.39
N ALA A 112 -21.70 7.04 5.20
CA ALA A 112 -22.55 5.94 4.71
C ALA A 112 -23.82 6.44 4.03
N GLU A 113 -24.38 7.54 4.53
CA GLU A 113 -25.56 8.23 4.00
C GLU A 113 -25.35 8.81 2.57
N SER A 114 -24.09 9.04 2.18
CA SER A 114 -23.74 9.52 0.84
C SER A 114 -23.63 8.39 -0.18
N ILE A 115 -23.56 7.13 0.27
CA ILE A 115 -23.37 5.95 -0.59
C ILE A 115 -24.74 5.38 -0.95
N ILE A 116 -25.08 5.42 -2.24
CA ILE A 116 -26.34 4.86 -2.78
C ILE A 116 -26.18 3.39 -3.13
N ALA A 117 -25.01 3.01 -3.66
CA ALA A 117 -24.70 1.62 -4.00
C ALA A 117 -23.19 1.37 -3.94
N GLY A 118 -22.81 0.13 -3.62
CA GLY A 118 -21.42 -0.29 -3.45
C GLY A 118 -21.13 -0.75 -2.03
N ASN A 119 -19.86 -0.85 -1.67
CA ASN A 119 -19.45 -1.36 -0.37
C ASN A 119 -19.47 -0.27 0.71
N MET A 120 -20.25 -0.49 1.76
CA MET A 120 -20.41 0.42 2.92
C MET A 120 -19.57 0.01 4.15
N ILE A 121 -18.73 -1.04 4.03
CA ILE A 121 -17.96 -1.55 5.17
C ILE A 121 -16.88 -0.54 5.54
N THR A 122 -16.90 -0.04 6.76
CA THR A 122 -15.90 0.89 7.30
C THR A 122 -14.68 0.17 7.91
N ASN A 123 -14.85 -1.06 8.38
CA ASN A 123 -13.82 -1.86 9.06
C ASN A 123 -13.22 -2.97 8.19
N LEU A 124 -13.09 -2.75 6.87
CA LEU A 124 -12.66 -3.78 5.91
C LEU A 124 -11.34 -4.45 6.27
N ARG A 125 -10.39 -3.76 6.91
CA ARG A 125 -9.13 -4.34 7.37
C ARG A 125 -9.34 -5.44 8.41
N GLN A 126 -10.21 -5.22 9.39
CA GLN A 126 -10.54 -6.20 10.42
C GLN A 126 -11.24 -7.42 9.81
N VAL A 127 -12.21 -7.18 8.91
CA VAL A 127 -12.89 -8.26 8.17
C VAL A 127 -11.87 -9.12 7.40
N MET A 128 -10.88 -8.50 6.74
CA MET A 128 -9.83 -9.24 6.04
C MET A 128 -8.96 -10.06 6.97
N GLN A 129 -8.62 -9.54 8.15
CA GLN A 129 -7.85 -10.28 9.16
C GLN A 129 -8.64 -11.49 9.69
N LEU A 130 -9.91 -11.32 10.03
CA LEU A 130 -10.78 -12.42 10.47
C LEU A 130 -10.95 -13.51 9.40
N ARG A 131 -10.90 -13.15 8.13
CA ARG A 131 -10.93 -14.11 7.00
C ARG A 131 -9.56 -14.74 6.69
N GLY A 132 -8.56 -14.54 7.55
CA GLY A 132 -7.24 -15.15 7.39
C GLY A 132 -6.43 -14.58 6.21
N ALA A 133 -6.70 -13.35 5.76
CA ALA A 133 -5.99 -12.74 4.65
C ALA A 133 -4.49 -12.59 4.95
N GLN A 134 -3.66 -13.35 4.25
CA GLN A 134 -2.22 -13.24 4.33
C GLN A 134 -1.75 -11.90 3.74
N CYS A 135 -0.87 -11.19 4.46
CA CYS A 135 -0.32 -9.92 3.98
C CYS A 135 1.03 -9.64 4.65
N ARG A 136 2.05 -9.41 3.84
CA ARG A 136 3.41 -9.08 4.31
C ARG A 136 3.76 -7.59 4.14
N CYS A 137 2.77 -6.72 3.89
CA CYS A 137 3.04 -5.29 3.80
C CYS A 137 3.55 -4.72 5.13
N ILE A 138 4.23 -3.58 5.08
CA ILE A 138 4.78 -2.88 6.26
C ILE A 138 3.74 -2.78 7.37
N ARG A 139 2.52 -2.27 7.07
CA ARG A 139 1.48 -2.06 8.08
C ARG A 139 1.01 -3.35 8.79
N CYS A 140 1.08 -4.49 8.13
CA CYS A 140 0.70 -5.76 8.74
C CYS A 140 1.80 -6.33 9.63
N ARG A 141 3.04 -5.89 9.45
CA ARG A 141 4.23 -6.38 10.15
C ARG A 141 4.78 -5.42 11.20
N GLU A 142 4.37 -4.13 11.22
CA GLU A 142 4.86 -3.14 12.19
C GLU A 142 4.76 -3.65 13.63
N ALA A 143 5.82 -3.47 14.42
CA ALA A 143 5.99 -4.06 15.75
C ALA A 143 4.93 -3.59 16.75
N ARG A 144 4.52 -2.31 16.70
CA ARG A 144 3.57 -1.69 17.66
C ARG A 144 3.98 -1.99 19.11
N GLU A 145 3.06 -2.58 19.88
CA GLU A 145 3.23 -2.96 21.31
C GLU A 145 3.84 -4.37 21.49
N LYS A 146 4.31 -5.01 20.41
CA LYS A 146 4.89 -6.35 20.52
C LYS A 146 6.20 -6.30 21.29
N LYS A 147 6.36 -7.24 22.21
CA LYS A 147 7.59 -7.38 22.98
C LYS A 147 8.78 -7.61 22.04
N PHE A 148 9.84 -6.91 22.31
CA PHE A 148 11.10 -6.97 21.57
C PHE A 148 12.05 -8.01 22.22
N ALA A 149 12.67 -8.84 21.41
CA ALA A 149 13.73 -9.74 21.82
C ALA A 149 14.94 -9.50 20.90
N ILE A 150 16.04 -9.00 21.45
CA ILE A 150 17.28 -8.71 20.71
C ILE A 150 17.76 -9.94 19.94
N ASN A 151 17.68 -11.12 20.55
CA ASN A 151 18.11 -12.38 19.96
C ASN A 151 17.24 -12.85 18.77
N ASP A 152 16.08 -12.24 18.54
CA ASP A 152 15.20 -12.57 17.42
C ASP A 152 15.35 -11.58 16.24
N LEU A 153 16.28 -10.63 16.34
CA LEU A 153 16.51 -9.66 15.27
C LEU A 153 17.28 -10.25 14.10
N LYS A 154 16.81 -9.88 12.91
CA LYS A 154 17.48 -10.16 11.65
C LYS A 154 17.51 -8.90 10.80
N LEU A 155 18.70 -8.48 10.39
CA LEU A 155 18.87 -7.47 9.35
C LEU A 155 18.63 -8.12 7.98
N THR A 156 17.74 -7.53 7.17
CA THR A 156 17.47 -7.98 5.81
C THR A 156 17.60 -6.81 4.84
N SER A 157 17.93 -7.12 3.59
CA SER A 157 17.99 -6.15 2.50
C SER A 157 17.32 -6.73 1.28
N LEU A 158 16.29 -6.05 0.78
CA LEU A 158 15.61 -6.38 -0.46
C LEU A 158 15.96 -5.31 -1.50
N LYS A 159 16.64 -5.75 -2.56
CA LYS A 159 17.00 -4.94 -3.71
C LYS A 159 15.91 -5.07 -4.80
N TYR A 160 15.50 -3.97 -5.42
CA TYR A 160 14.57 -3.96 -6.56
C TYR A 160 14.80 -2.75 -7.47
N GLN A 161 14.43 -2.89 -8.74
CA GLN A 161 14.45 -1.78 -9.70
C GLN A 161 13.17 -0.97 -9.59
N ALA A 162 13.27 0.36 -9.60
CA ALA A 162 12.12 1.24 -9.53
C ALA A 162 12.39 2.54 -10.30
N SER A 163 11.63 2.78 -11.38
CA SER A 163 11.64 4.05 -12.12
C SER A 163 13.07 4.49 -12.50
N GLU A 164 13.82 3.61 -13.16
CA GLU A 164 15.21 3.82 -13.62
C GLU A 164 16.21 4.09 -12.48
N GLY A 165 15.98 3.55 -11.31
CA GLY A 165 16.89 3.59 -10.17
C GLY A 165 16.82 2.31 -9.38
N GLU A 166 17.88 2.05 -8.65
CA GLU A 166 18.00 0.89 -7.78
C GLU A 166 17.54 1.26 -6.37
N GLU A 167 16.62 0.50 -5.82
CA GLU A 167 16.08 0.71 -4.48
C GLU A 167 16.46 -0.43 -3.56
N TYR A 168 16.77 -0.09 -2.32
CA TYR A 168 17.01 -1.04 -1.24
C TYR A 168 16.00 -0.79 -0.12
N PHE A 169 15.30 -1.83 0.29
CA PHE A 169 14.50 -1.86 1.51
C PHE A 169 15.28 -2.64 2.55
N ILE A 170 16.02 -1.92 3.39
CA ILE A 170 16.85 -2.46 4.46
C ILE A 170 15.99 -2.46 5.72
N SER A 171 15.83 -3.59 6.39
CA SER A 171 14.92 -3.69 7.54
C SER A 171 15.43 -4.59 8.65
N PHE A 172 15.11 -4.21 9.89
CA PHE A 172 15.20 -5.07 11.05
C PHE A 172 13.87 -5.77 11.26
N GLU A 173 13.88 -7.10 11.21
CA GLU A 173 12.71 -7.94 11.29
C GLU A 173 12.92 -9.07 12.31
N SER A 174 11.83 -9.68 12.80
CA SER A 174 11.90 -10.97 13.47
C SER A 174 12.45 -12.05 12.52
N ARG A 175 13.09 -13.09 13.04
CA ARG A 175 13.68 -14.16 12.21
C ARG A 175 12.67 -14.80 11.27
N ASP A 176 11.41 -14.91 11.67
CA ASP A 176 10.31 -15.44 10.85
C ASP A 176 9.71 -14.38 9.88
N GLY A 177 10.20 -13.14 9.90
CA GLY A 177 9.79 -12.04 9.04
C GLY A 177 8.37 -11.51 9.31
N LYS A 178 7.74 -11.89 10.43
CA LYS A 178 6.36 -11.46 10.76
C LYS A 178 6.28 -10.14 11.48
N ILE A 179 7.37 -9.70 12.12
CA ILE A 179 7.44 -8.43 12.85
C ILE A 179 8.52 -7.56 12.18
N LEU A 180 8.17 -6.30 11.91
CA LEU A 180 9.05 -5.28 11.37
C LEU A 180 9.31 -4.26 12.48
N TYR A 181 10.57 -4.15 12.92
CA TYR A 181 10.99 -3.22 13.98
C TYR A 181 11.45 -1.88 13.44
N GLY A 182 12.03 -1.86 12.25
CA GLY A 182 12.42 -0.63 11.58
C GLY A 182 12.88 -0.89 10.16
N PHE A 183 12.97 0.15 9.37
CA PHE A 183 13.46 0.06 8.00
C PHE A 183 14.06 1.37 7.50
N CYS A 184 14.92 1.23 6.51
CA CYS A 184 15.46 2.31 5.69
C CYS A 184 15.12 2.04 4.21
N ARG A 185 14.70 3.06 3.48
CA ARG A 185 14.62 3.05 2.02
C ARG A 185 15.80 3.82 1.46
N LEU A 186 16.68 3.14 0.78
CA LEU A 186 17.83 3.72 0.10
C LEU A 186 17.61 3.62 -1.41
N ARG A 187 17.82 4.72 -2.12
CA ARG A 187 17.80 4.80 -3.57
C ARG A 187 19.19 5.15 -4.11
N LEU A 188 19.64 4.35 -5.07
CA LEU A 188 20.81 4.68 -5.89
C LEU A 188 20.31 5.11 -7.27
N SER A 189 20.56 6.34 -7.64
CA SER A 189 20.36 6.86 -9.00
C SER A 189 21.70 6.91 -9.70
N GLY A 190 21.76 6.60 -10.99
CA GLY A 190 23.01 6.36 -11.77
C GLY A 190 24.10 7.43 -11.78
N GLN A 191 24.01 8.44 -10.93
CA GLN A 191 24.99 9.55 -10.80
C GLN A 191 25.81 9.49 -9.49
N LYS A 192 26.19 8.30 -9.02
CA LYS A 192 26.97 8.13 -7.77
C LYS A 192 26.31 8.73 -6.50
N THR A 193 25.02 9.01 -6.54
CA THR A 193 24.30 9.61 -5.42
C THR A 193 23.43 8.55 -4.75
N ALA A 194 23.63 8.38 -3.44
CA ALA A 194 22.78 7.58 -2.58
C ALA A 194 21.81 8.49 -1.82
N LEU A 195 20.53 8.20 -1.87
CA LEU A 195 19.48 8.98 -1.22
C LEU A 195 18.70 8.13 -0.23
N VAL A 196 18.75 8.46 1.06
CA VAL A 196 17.85 7.88 2.07
C VAL A 196 16.49 8.55 1.93
N ARG A 197 15.51 7.80 1.41
CA ARG A 197 14.16 8.31 1.15
C ARG A 197 13.21 8.17 2.34
N GLU A 198 13.47 7.24 3.23
CA GLU A 198 12.71 7.02 4.46
C GLU A 198 13.56 6.25 5.46
N LEU A 199 13.54 6.71 6.72
CA LEU A 199 14.03 5.97 7.87
C LEU A 199 12.89 5.92 8.89
N HIS A 200 12.54 4.72 9.35
CA HIS A 200 11.42 4.54 10.28
C HIS A 200 11.74 3.45 11.30
N VAL A 201 11.55 3.77 12.57
CA VAL A 201 11.67 2.82 13.69
C VAL A 201 10.31 2.71 14.36
N TYR A 202 9.89 1.48 14.64
CA TYR A 202 8.65 1.16 15.34
C TYR A 202 8.94 0.88 16.81
N GLY A 203 8.19 1.50 17.69
CA GLY A 203 8.34 1.32 19.13
C GLY A 203 7.48 2.30 19.92
N GLU A 204 7.67 2.36 21.22
CA GLU A 204 7.02 3.33 22.10
C GLU A 204 7.48 4.75 21.75
N LEU A 205 6.55 5.71 21.82
CA LEU A 205 6.90 7.12 21.68
C LEU A 205 7.70 7.56 22.89
N VAL A 206 8.84 8.18 22.66
CA VAL A 206 9.72 8.72 23.69
C VAL A 206 9.82 10.21 23.49
N SER A 207 9.81 10.98 24.60
CA SER A 207 10.06 12.42 24.56
C SER A 207 11.44 12.73 24.01
N VAL A 208 11.58 13.90 23.38
CA VAL A 208 12.88 14.36 22.86
C VAL A 208 13.90 14.41 24.00
N GLY A 209 15.05 13.73 23.83
CA GLY A 209 16.07 13.58 24.88
C GLY A 209 15.86 12.42 25.85
N GLY A 210 14.73 11.71 25.77
CA GLY A 210 14.50 10.48 26.54
C GLY A 210 15.09 9.25 25.85
N SER A 211 15.31 8.17 26.60
CA SER A 211 15.76 6.87 26.09
C SER A 211 14.64 5.85 26.13
N ALA A 212 14.47 5.08 25.06
CA ALA A 212 13.56 3.94 24.99
C ALA A 212 14.34 2.63 24.80
N LYS A 213 13.77 1.52 25.27
CA LYS A 213 14.41 0.19 25.17
C LYS A 213 14.65 -0.28 23.73
N ILE A 214 14.04 0.33 22.73
CA ILE A 214 14.04 -0.14 21.32
C ILE A 214 14.60 0.93 20.36
N GLN A 215 14.56 2.21 20.67
CA GLN A 215 14.88 3.28 19.71
C GLN A 215 16.38 3.60 19.56
N HIS A 216 17.23 2.97 20.36
CA HIS A 216 18.68 3.26 20.42
C HIS A 216 19.57 2.03 20.19
N ILE A 217 19.03 1.01 19.50
CA ILE A 217 19.80 -0.19 19.12
C ILE A 217 20.33 -0.05 17.70
#